data_bca820fd6b143729e5fe2963c69d8f07
#
_entry.id   bca820fd6b143729e5fe2963c69d8f07
#
_cell.length_a   1.000
_cell.length_b   1.000
_cell.length_c   1.000
_cell.angle_alpha   90.00
_cell.angle_beta   90.00
_cell.angle_gamma   90.00
#
_symmetry.space_group_name_H-M   'P 1'
#
loop_
_entity.id
_entity.type
_entity.pdbx_description
1 polymer ?
#
loop_
_entity_poly.entity_id
_entity_poly.type
_entity_poly.pdbx_seq_one_letter_code
_entity_poly.pdbx_strand_id
1 'polypeptide(L)'
;MKKLSLKLLKTLCVAAIIALTLPPCACSAEKNEACDKYEITAEYDGDRTITAIENVFFVNRGEGMASRIYFHLYLRAYEKDAQFKANENIRSFGKITIDGVTSDKASESEIEGEDKDLLCVVPCSPVLPGENMTITVRFTLILPECDDRYGKTSSENINLFGFYPVLCYGDTSPYYPYGEPFVSGVADYTVNFTTPEGTDVIAGGLVSEKSVGNGKKIATVTAKNTRFFAMSLGSFVQRTAKAGKTTVSSCFSTAEKAESALKTAVSAVATFSRLFGEYPYEYLSVAGSPGAEICNASGIYTVGEDQNESLFTDSVIFGAARQWWGGVVGFDAVNCAFMQEGLSEYSASVFYEKNANYSVSFDERMRDATLSYSLFVTELKPKSTAMQRKICDFNNETEYLFCTRLKGELLLHSIRKTVGDKAFFESLKSFYGENSGKVASPDCLFASIEKTCGKNLKSYSDSWINGNDVVGKT
;
A
#
# COMPACT_ATOMS: atom_id res chain seq x y z
N MET A 1 30.32 -16.73 -72.19
CA MET A 1 29.26 -17.32 -71.33
C MET A 1 29.64 -17.36 -69.85
N LYS A 2 30.26 -16.35 -69.24
CA LYS A 2 30.62 -16.35 -67.80
C LYS A 2 30.32 -15.02 -67.07
N LYS A 3 29.53 -14.10 -67.63
CA LYS A 3 29.18 -12.79 -67.00
C LYS A 3 27.67 -12.62 -66.75
N LEU A 4 26.82 -13.60 -67.00
CA LEU A 4 25.37 -13.49 -66.83
C LEU A 4 24.86 -14.12 -65.48
N SER A 5 25.69 -14.97 -64.87
CA SER A 5 25.26 -15.65 -63.61
C SER A 5 25.45 -14.85 -62.33
N LEU A 6 26.30 -13.80 -62.38
CA LEU A 6 26.58 -13.02 -61.12
C LEU A 6 25.61 -11.87 -60.85
N LYS A 7 24.85 -11.43 -61.86
CA LYS A 7 23.79 -10.39 -61.65
C LYS A 7 22.46 -10.99 -61.17
N LEU A 8 22.16 -12.24 -61.52
CA LEU A 8 20.94 -12.91 -61.03
C LEU A 8 21.04 -13.32 -59.56
N LEU A 9 22.28 -13.65 -59.09
CA LEU A 9 22.50 -14.03 -57.70
C LEU A 9 22.42 -12.83 -56.73
N LYS A 10 22.78 -11.60 -57.19
CA LYS A 10 22.70 -10.39 -56.39
C LYS A 10 21.26 -9.87 -56.26
N THR A 11 20.40 -10.14 -57.23
CA THR A 11 18.99 -9.71 -57.19
C THR A 11 18.12 -10.61 -56.31
N LEU A 12 18.49 -11.91 -56.19
CA LEU A 12 17.82 -12.85 -55.29
C LEU A 12 18.19 -12.66 -53.81
N CYS A 13 19.41 -12.20 -53.50
CA CYS A 13 19.82 -11.91 -52.12
C CYS A 13 19.21 -10.62 -51.55
N VAL A 14 18.87 -9.64 -52.39
CA VAL A 14 18.24 -8.38 -51.94
C VAL A 14 16.74 -8.58 -51.73
N ALA A 15 16.08 -9.48 -52.47
CA ALA A 15 14.66 -9.80 -52.25
C ALA A 15 14.40 -10.64 -50.98
N ALA A 16 15.41 -11.43 -50.52
CA ALA A 16 15.29 -12.26 -49.33
C ALA A 16 15.52 -11.47 -48.02
N ILE A 17 16.16 -10.28 -48.06
CA ILE A 17 16.44 -9.47 -46.87
C ILE A 17 15.28 -8.48 -46.56
N ILE A 18 14.43 -8.15 -47.53
CA ILE A 18 13.28 -7.24 -47.31
C ILE A 18 12.05 -7.98 -46.77
N ALA A 19 12.01 -9.32 -46.79
CA ALA A 19 10.90 -10.13 -46.26
C ALA A 19 11.03 -10.47 -44.75
N LEU A 20 12.08 -9.98 -44.04
CA LEU A 20 12.38 -10.35 -42.66
C LEU A 20 12.26 -9.17 -41.65
N THR A 21 11.67 -8.04 -42.04
CA THR A 21 11.56 -6.86 -41.15
C THR A 21 10.12 -6.34 -40.99
N LEU A 22 9.12 -7.19 -41.12
CA LEU A 22 7.84 -6.90 -40.54
C LEU A 22 7.83 -7.48 -39.13
N PRO A 23 7.75 -6.65 -38.10
CA PRO A 23 7.51 -7.21 -36.77
C PRO A 23 6.18 -7.97 -36.82
N PRO A 24 6.06 -9.13 -36.21
CA PRO A 24 4.79 -9.75 -36.03
C PRO A 24 3.96 -8.75 -35.21
N CYS A 25 2.80 -8.40 -35.74
CA CYS A 25 1.76 -7.75 -34.96
C CYS A 25 1.35 -8.78 -33.89
N ALA A 26 2.11 -8.81 -32.79
CA ALA A 26 1.71 -9.53 -31.60
C ALA A 26 0.50 -8.76 -31.07
N CYS A 27 -0.71 -9.22 -31.42
CA CYS A 27 -1.82 -9.12 -30.50
C CYS A 27 -1.29 -9.73 -29.18
N SER A 28 -0.85 -8.88 -28.27
CA SER A 28 -0.72 -9.24 -26.89
C SER A 28 -2.15 -9.56 -26.42
N ALA A 29 -2.54 -10.83 -26.51
CA ALA A 29 -3.54 -11.33 -25.57
C ALA A 29 -3.02 -10.87 -24.21
N GLU A 30 -3.76 -10.03 -23.50
CA GLU A 30 -3.57 -9.79 -22.09
C GLU A 30 -3.48 -11.17 -21.46
N LYS A 31 -2.27 -11.62 -21.14
CA LYS A 31 -2.09 -12.71 -20.20
C LYS A 31 -2.69 -12.17 -18.93
N ASN A 32 -3.85 -12.68 -18.58
CA ASN A 32 -4.39 -12.60 -17.22
C ASN A 32 -3.33 -13.30 -16.35
N GLU A 33 -2.32 -12.55 -15.91
CA GLU A 33 -1.31 -13.07 -15.00
C GLU A 33 -2.06 -13.45 -13.73
N ALA A 34 -2.12 -14.76 -13.46
CA ALA A 34 -2.77 -15.26 -12.25
C ALA A 34 -2.16 -14.55 -11.03
N CYS A 35 -2.95 -13.79 -10.28
CA CYS A 35 -2.51 -13.21 -9.02
C CYS A 35 -2.51 -14.26 -7.91
N ASP A 36 -1.79 -13.99 -6.82
CA ASP A 36 -1.92 -14.80 -5.61
C ASP A 36 -3.34 -14.72 -5.08
N LYS A 37 -3.77 -15.76 -4.35
CA LYS A 37 -5.09 -15.77 -3.73
C LYS A 37 -5.00 -16.20 -2.29
N TYR A 38 -5.81 -15.55 -1.46
CA TYR A 38 -5.99 -15.90 -0.07
C TYR A 38 -7.45 -16.31 0.17
N GLU A 39 -7.63 -17.48 0.75
CA GLU A 39 -8.90 -17.91 1.31
C GLU A 39 -8.72 -18.06 2.82
N ILE A 40 -9.27 -17.12 3.59
CA ILE A 40 -9.12 -17.08 5.04
C ILE A 40 -10.46 -17.41 5.68
N THR A 41 -10.46 -18.38 6.59
CA THR A 41 -11.60 -18.65 7.49
C THR A 41 -11.14 -18.39 8.90
N ALA A 42 -11.77 -17.43 9.58
CA ALA A 42 -11.40 -17.00 10.91
C ALA A 42 -12.62 -16.88 11.82
N GLU A 43 -12.40 -17.08 13.11
CA GLU A 43 -13.40 -16.91 14.15
C GLU A 43 -12.85 -16.09 15.29
N TYR A 44 -13.53 -14.99 15.60
CA TYR A 44 -13.27 -14.12 16.76
C TYR A 44 -14.17 -14.55 17.92
N ASP A 45 -13.59 -14.78 19.08
CA ASP A 45 -14.31 -15.27 20.27
C ASP A 45 -15.18 -14.20 20.96
N GLY A 46 -15.02 -12.93 20.60
CA GLY A 46 -15.73 -11.80 21.21
C GLY A 46 -14.94 -11.09 22.31
N ASP A 47 -13.72 -11.55 22.61
CA ASP A 47 -12.82 -10.92 23.59
C ASP A 47 -11.49 -10.52 22.94
N ARG A 48 -10.55 -11.46 22.78
CA ARG A 48 -9.22 -11.16 22.26
C ARG A 48 -8.62 -12.26 21.37
N THR A 49 -9.32 -13.39 21.19
CA THR A 49 -8.78 -14.52 20.45
C THR A 49 -9.37 -14.62 19.07
N ILE A 50 -8.51 -14.79 18.08
CA ILE A 50 -8.89 -15.16 16.71
C ILE A 50 -8.21 -16.49 16.39
N THR A 51 -8.97 -17.49 15.99
CA THR A 51 -8.46 -18.71 15.38
C THR A 51 -8.71 -18.68 13.88
N ALA A 52 -7.71 -19.05 13.09
CA ALA A 52 -7.84 -18.94 11.64
C ALA A 52 -7.13 -20.07 10.88
N ILE A 53 -7.65 -20.30 9.69
CA ILE A 53 -7.02 -21.12 8.65
C ILE A 53 -6.96 -20.24 7.40
N GLU A 54 -5.76 -20.13 6.84
CA GLU A 54 -5.59 -19.48 5.54
C GLU A 54 -5.04 -20.47 4.51
N ASN A 55 -5.58 -20.40 3.29
CA ASN A 55 -5.04 -21.07 2.12
C ASN A 55 -4.47 -20.00 1.21
N VAL A 56 -3.18 -20.10 0.93
CA VAL A 56 -2.47 -19.19 0.02
C VAL A 56 -2.14 -19.93 -1.27
N PHE A 57 -2.70 -19.47 -2.38
CA PHE A 57 -2.40 -19.97 -3.72
C PHE A 57 -1.25 -19.13 -4.28
N PHE A 58 -0.04 -19.54 -3.97
CA PHE A 58 1.19 -18.88 -4.39
C PHE A 58 1.50 -19.21 -5.85
N VAL A 59 1.90 -18.19 -6.63
CA VAL A 59 2.42 -18.36 -7.99
C VAL A 59 3.84 -17.81 -8.05
N ASN A 60 4.83 -18.61 -8.47
CA ASN A 60 6.17 -18.11 -8.65
C ASN A 60 6.25 -17.25 -9.93
N ARG A 61 6.25 -15.92 -9.76
CA ARG A 61 6.40 -14.94 -10.86
C ARG A 61 7.83 -14.47 -11.05
N GLY A 62 8.76 -14.96 -10.22
CA GLY A 62 10.18 -14.67 -10.35
C GLY A 62 10.80 -15.37 -11.56
N GLU A 63 11.97 -14.90 -11.97
CA GLU A 63 12.77 -15.54 -13.04
C GLU A 63 13.48 -16.81 -12.54
N GLY A 64 13.65 -16.96 -11.24
CA GLY A 64 14.32 -18.08 -10.57
C GLY A 64 13.36 -19.05 -9.90
N MET A 65 13.91 -20.21 -9.50
CA MET A 65 13.19 -21.20 -8.69
C MET A 65 12.93 -20.67 -7.29
N ALA A 66 11.71 -20.83 -6.78
CA ALA A 66 11.38 -20.55 -5.37
C ALA A 66 11.67 -21.82 -4.54
N SER A 67 12.80 -21.84 -3.86
CA SER A 67 13.18 -22.90 -2.91
C SER A 67 12.77 -22.60 -1.48
N ARG A 68 12.41 -21.37 -1.17
CA ARG A 68 11.93 -20.89 0.13
C ARG A 68 10.83 -19.87 -0.13
N ILE A 69 9.72 -19.97 0.58
CA ILE A 69 8.57 -19.08 0.47
C ILE A 69 8.35 -18.49 1.86
N TYR A 70 8.44 -17.16 1.96
CA TYR A 70 8.39 -16.46 3.23
C TYR A 70 7.07 -15.73 3.43
N PHE A 71 6.61 -15.73 4.69
CA PHE A 71 5.46 -14.96 5.14
C PHE A 71 5.87 -14.09 6.33
N HIS A 72 5.56 -12.81 6.30
CA HIS A 72 5.66 -11.94 7.45
C HIS A 72 4.63 -12.29 8.51
N LEU A 73 5.08 -12.34 9.75
CA LEU A 73 4.25 -12.46 10.95
C LEU A 73 4.23 -11.10 11.67
N TYR A 74 3.66 -10.07 11.05
CA TYR A 74 3.71 -8.69 11.54
C TYR A 74 3.20 -8.50 12.97
N LEU A 75 2.29 -9.40 13.42
CA LEU A 75 1.80 -9.41 14.79
C LEU A 75 2.86 -9.73 15.83
N ARG A 76 3.95 -10.35 15.45
CA ARG A 76 5.09 -10.61 16.32
C ARG A 76 5.60 -9.32 16.98
N ALA A 77 5.53 -8.18 16.29
CA ALA A 77 5.92 -6.87 16.80
C ALA A 77 5.08 -6.38 18.01
N TYR A 78 3.93 -7.01 18.27
CA TYR A 78 3.05 -6.71 19.41
C TYR A 78 3.21 -7.69 20.58
N GLU A 79 4.17 -8.58 20.54
CA GLU A 79 4.46 -9.50 21.62
C GLU A 79 5.39 -8.89 22.68
N LYS A 80 5.32 -9.39 23.90
CA LYS A 80 6.08 -8.86 25.05
C LYS A 80 7.60 -8.92 24.83
N ASP A 81 8.07 -9.98 24.23
CA ASP A 81 9.48 -10.27 23.98
C ASP A 81 9.94 -9.90 22.56
N ALA A 82 9.12 -9.18 21.80
CA ALA A 82 9.50 -8.66 20.50
C ALA A 82 10.72 -7.74 20.62
N GLN A 83 11.69 -7.94 19.73
CA GLN A 83 12.86 -7.07 19.60
C GLN A 83 12.49 -5.77 18.87
N PHE A 84 11.68 -5.89 17.81
CA PHE A 84 11.16 -4.77 17.01
C PHE A 84 9.70 -4.53 17.34
N LYS A 85 9.45 -3.71 18.37
CA LYS A 85 8.08 -3.43 18.85
C LYS A 85 7.35 -2.44 17.94
N ALA A 86 6.08 -2.73 17.70
CA ALA A 86 5.23 -1.88 16.88
C ALA A 86 4.91 -0.54 17.58
N ASN A 87 4.68 -0.56 18.88
CA ASN A 87 4.28 0.61 19.67
C ASN A 87 4.80 0.49 21.09
N GLU A 88 5.20 1.62 21.69
CA GLU A 88 5.62 1.66 23.10
C GLU A 88 4.43 1.67 24.07
N ASN A 89 3.22 2.03 23.61
CA ASN A 89 2.01 2.21 24.41
C ASN A 89 1.08 0.99 24.40
N ILE A 90 1.64 -0.25 24.31
CA ILE A 90 0.85 -1.48 24.37
C ILE A 90 0.36 -1.69 25.81
N ARG A 91 -0.96 -1.60 26.03
CA ARG A 91 -1.61 -1.81 27.34
C ARG A 91 -1.64 -3.29 27.73
N SER A 92 -1.81 -4.19 26.75
CA SER A 92 -1.74 -5.64 26.90
C SER A 92 -1.15 -6.26 25.64
N PHE A 93 -0.15 -7.10 25.81
CA PHE A 93 0.56 -7.71 24.68
C PHE A 93 -0.30 -8.74 23.96
N GLY A 94 -0.08 -8.84 22.66
CA GLY A 94 -0.64 -9.83 21.78
C GLY A 94 0.26 -11.08 21.66
N LYS A 95 -0.17 -12.00 20.80
CA LYS A 95 0.61 -13.17 20.42
C LYS A 95 0.12 -13.72 19.08
N ILE A 96 1.04 -14.16 18.23
CA ILE A 96 0.75 -15.03 17.09
C ILE A 96 1.37 -16.41 17.32
N THR A 97 0.58 -17.45 17.07
CA THR A 97 1.04 -18.84 17.14
C THR A 97 0.72 -19.53 15.82
N ILE A 98 1.71 -20.10 15.17
CA ILE A 98 1.51 -20.97 14.01
C ILE A 98 1.22 -22.38 14.52
N ASP A 99 -0.03 -22.81 14.37
CA ASP A 99 -0.50 -24.11 14.89
C ASP A 99 -0.19 -25.27 13.94
N GLY A 100 0.07 -24.96 12.68
CA GLY A 100 0.47 -25.96 11.68
C GLY A 100 0.52 -25.40 10.27
N VAL A 101 1.39 -25.97 9.46
CA VAL A 101 1.56 -25.65 8.06
C VAL A 101 1.47 -26.94 7.25
N THR A 102 0.69 -26.91 6.17
CA THR A 102 0.60 -28.01 5.19
C THR A 102 0.56 -27.42 3.78
N SER A 103 0.83 -28.24 2.77
CA SER A 103 0.79 -27.79 1.38
C SER A 103 0.44 -28.95 0.43
N ASP A 104 0.03 -28.61 -0.79
CA ASP A 104 -0.25 -29.58 -1.85
C ASP A 104 1.01 -30.22 -2.44
N LYS A 105 2.19 -29.64 -2.22
CA LYS A 105 3.51 -30.22 -2.48
C LYS A 105 4.19 -30.55 -1.17
N ALA A 106 4.98 -31.63 -1.10
CA ALA A 106 5.74 -31.96 0.09
C ALA A 106 6.65 -30.81 0.47
N SER A 107 6.57 -30.36 1.73
CA SER A 107 7.35 -29.23 2.27
C SER A 107 7.61 -29.37 3.76
N GLU A 108 8.61 -28.65 4.23
CA GLU A 108 8.88 -28.38 5.65
C GLU A 108 8.58 -26.90 5.94
N SER A 109 8.45 -26.55 7.21
CA SER A 109 8.26 -25.16 7.62
C SER A 109 9.03 -24.86 8.89
N GLU A 110 9.55 -23.65 9.00
CA GLU A 110 10.30 -23.16 10.16
C GLU A 110 10.01 -21.68 10.42
N ILE A 111 10.18 -21.26 11.67
CA ILE A 111 10.09 -19.85 12.04
C ILE A 111 11.48 -19.25 12.04
N GLU A 112 11.68 -18.22 11.24
CA GLU A 112 12.94 -17.52 11.01
C GLU A 112 12.79 -16.01 11.27
N GLY A 113 13.77 -15.24 10.79
CA GLY A 113 13.86 -13.81 10.98
C GLY A 113 14.58 -13.43 12.26
N GLU A 114 15.06 -12.20 12.32
CA GLU A 114 15.81 -11.66 13.44
C GLU A 114 14.98 -11.66 14.75
N ASP A 115 13.68 -11.45 14.62
CA ASP A 115 12.72 -11.46 15.73
C ASP A 115 11.75 -12.66 15.68
N LYS A 116 12.07 -13.74 14.95
CA LYS A 116 11.14 -14.85 14.70
C LYS A 116 9.82 -14.40 14.07
N ASP A 117 9.93 -13.44 13.20
CA ASP A 117 8.84 -12.71 12.55
C ASP A 117 8.58 -13.17 11.12
N LEU A 118 9.25 -14.25 10.70
CA LEU A 118 9.08 -14.89 9.39
C LEU A 118 8.66 -16.35 9.55
N LEU A 119 7.59 -16.74 8.86
CA LEU A 119 7.31 -18.14 8.57
C LEU A 119 7.95 -18.47 7.22
N CYS A 120 8.85 -19.45 7.20
CA CYS A 120 9.46 -19.99 6.00
C CYS A 120 8.85 -21.34 5.65
N VAL A 121 8.38 -21.51 4.42
CA VAL A 121 7.95 -22.79 3.86
C VAL A 121 8.99 -23.23 2.82
N VAL A 122 9.53 -24.44 3.01
CA VAL A 122 10.60 -25.02 2.18
C VAL A 122 10.04 -26.19 1.38
N PRO A 123 9.67 -26.03 0.11
CA PRO A 123 9.22 -27.14 -0.73
C PRO A 123 10.33 -28.16 -0.93
N CYS A 124 10.03 -29.45 -0.81
CA CYS A 124 10.99 -30.54 -1.10
C CYS A 124 11.50 -30.50 -2.55
N SER A 125 10.72 -29.95 -3.45
CA SER A 125 11.13 -29.61 -4.81
C SER A 125 10.81 -28.16 -5.08
N PRO A 126 11.78 -27.33 -5.50
CA PRO A 126 11.55 -25.91 -5.77
C PRO A 126 10.39 -25.65 -6.72
N VAL A 127 9.63 -24.58 -6.48
CA VAL A 127 8.55 -24.14 -7.38
C VAL A 127 9.18 -23.36 -8.54
N LEU A 128 9.04 -23.87 -9.76
CA LEU A 128 9.63 -23.26 -10.96
C LEU A 128 8.88 -21.97 -11.37
N PRO A 129 9.53 -21.09 -12.18
CA PRO A 129 8.85 -19.93 -12.74
C PRO A 129 7.55 -20.30 -13.46
N GLY A 130 6.45 -19.62 -13.11
CA GLY A 130 5.11 -19.88 -13.62
C GLY A 130 4.35 -21.03 -12.95
N GLU A 131 5.01 -21.84 -12.12
CA GLU A 131 4.33 -22.86 -11.32
C GLU A 131 3.64 -22.25 -10.09
N ASN A 132 2.72 -23.01 -9.51
CA ASN A 132 2.01 -22.64 -8.30
C ASN A 132 2.16 -23.69 -7.20
N MET A 133 1.84 -23.27 -5.97
CA MET A 133 1.80 -24.13 -4.79
C MET A 133 0.70 -23.59 -3.86
N THR A 134 -0.11 -24.47 -3.32
CA THR A 134 -1.09 -24.12 -2.29
C THR A 134 -0.50 -24.41 -0.92
N ILE A 135 -0.47 -23.37 -0.06
CA ILE A 135 0.05 -23.44 1.30
C ILE A 135 -1.11 -23.16 2.25
N THR A 136 -1.34 -24.04 3.20
CA THR A 136 -2.35 -23.90 4.25
C THR A 136 -1.66 -23.63 5.57
N VAL A 137 -1.97 -22.49 6.19
CA VAL A 137 -1.47 -22.10 7.52
C VAL A 137 -2.63 -22.07 8.51
N ARG A 138 -2.49 -22.78 9.64
CA ARG A 138 -3.38 -22.67 10.80
C ARG A 138 -2.68 -21.83 11.84
N PHE A 139 -3.37 -20.84 12.37
CA PHE A 139 -2.78 -19.96 13.36
C PHE A 139 -3.83 -19.42 14.36
N THR A 140 -3.31 -19.08 15.53
CA THR A 140 -4.07 -18.46 16.61
C THR A 140 -3.46 -17.12 16.98
N LEU A 141 -4.31 -16.10 17.15
CA LEU A 141 -3.94 -14.77 17.54
C LEU A 141 -4.55 -14.44 18.89
N ILE A 142 -3.76 -13.84 19.77
CA ILE A 142 -4.23 -13.08 20.92
C ILE A 142 -4.03 -11.61 20.55
N LEU A 143 -5.11 -10.84 20.48
CA LEU A 143 -5.07 -9.44 20.11
C LEU A 143 -4.37 -8.61 21.19
N PRO A 144 -3.45 -7.71 20.85
CA PRO A 144 -2.95 -6.72 21.80
C PRO A 144 -4.04 -5.72 22.16
N GLU A 145 -3.88 -5.00 23.24
CA GLU A 145 -4.66 -3.81 23.57
C GLU A 145 -3.79 -2.57 23.32
N CYS A 146 -4.04 -1.87 22.23
CA CYS A 146 -3.31 -0.66 21.83
C CYS A 146 -4.11 0.13 20.80
N ASP A 147 -3.84 1.42 20.71
CA ASP A 147 -4.43 2.31 19.71
C ASP A 147 -3.51 2.39 18.49
N ASP A 148 -3.58 1.35 17.65
CA ASP A 148 -2.67 1.14 16.53
C ASP A 148 -3.42 0.41 15.40
N ARG A 149 -2.70 0.09 14.31
CA ARG A 149 -3.20 -0.66 13.14
C ARG A 149 -3.64 -2.09 13.43
N TYR A 150 -3.24 -2.63 14.58
CA TYR A 150 -3.58 -3.99 14.96
C TYR A 150 -3.84 -4.09 16.46
N GLY A 151 -5.00 -4.62 16.81
CA GLY A 151 -5.41 -4.88 18.20
C GLY A 151 -6.71 -4.23 18.62
N LYS A 152 -7.08 -4.45 19.86
CA LYS A 152 -8.23 -3.86 20.52
C LYS A 152 -7.87 -2.46 21.01
N THR A 153 -8.59 -1.46 20.50
CA THR A 153 -8.34 -0.05 20.80
C THR A 153 -8.98 0.38 22.11
N SER A 154 -8.68 1.59 22.59
CA SER A 154 -9.29 2.19 23.78
C SER A 154 -10.78 2.51 23.61
N SER A 155 -11.26 2.58 22.36
CA SER A 155 -12.69 2.71 22.03
C SER A 155 -13.41 1.37 21.87
N GLU A 156 -12.78 0.25 22.25
CA GLU A 156 -13.28 -1.12 22.13
C GLU A 156 -13.41 -1.62 20.68
N ASN A 157 -13.10 -0.81 19.67
CA ASN A 157 -12.99 -1.25 18.30
C ASN A 157 -11.73 -2.09 18.09
N ILE A 158 -11.68 -2.89 17.05
CA ILE A 158 -10.55 -3.75 16.74
C ILE A 158 -10.05 -3.41 15.33
N ASN A 159 -8.78 -3.10 15.21
CA ASN A 159 -8.10 -2.95 13.94
C ASN A 159 -7.34 -4.23 13.58
N LEU A 160 -7.47 -4.68 12.35
CA LEU A 160 -6.90 -5.93 11.83
C LEU A 160 -6.21 -5.68 10.47
N PHE A 161 -5.14 -4.88 10.47
CA PHE A 161 -4.36 -4.57 9.27
C PHE A 161 -3.24 -5.61 9.12
N GLY A 162 -3.41 -6.57 8.19
CA GLY A 162 -2.46 -7.66 8.00
C GLY A 162 -2.44 -8.66 9.16
N PHE A 163 -3.60 -9.06 9.67
CA PHE A 163 -3.77 -9.95 10.81
C PHE A 163 -3.40 -11.42 10.52
N TYR A 164 -3.02 -11.74 9.35
CA TYR A 164 -2.70 -13.08 8.84
C TYR A 164 -1.22 -13.14 8.43
N PRO A 165 -0.61 -14.33 8.27
CA PRO A 165 0.70 -14.47 7.65
C PRO A 165 0.72 -13.89 6.23
N VAL A 166 1.50 -12.83 5.99
CA VAL A 166 1.50 -12.09 4.72
C VAL A 166 2.67 -12.55 3.86
N LEU A 167 2.40 -13.05 2.66
CA LEU A 167 3.43 -13.48 1.70
C LEU A 167 4.41 -12.33 1.43
N CYS A 168 5.71 -12.59 1.63
CA CYS A 168 6.76 -11.61 1.40
C CYS A 168 6.90 -11.33 -0.11
N TYR A 169 7.09 -10.06 -0.45
CA TYR A 169 7.30 -9.59 -1.82
C TYR A 169 8.68 -8.93 -1.95
N GLY A 170 9.72 -9.77 -2.02
CA GLY A 170 11.11 -9.32 -2.19
C GLY A 170 11.76 -8.68 -0.96
N ASP A 171 11.05 -8.55 0.15
CA ASP A 171 11.54 -8.02 1.41
C ASP A 171 11.26 -9.00 2.56
N THR A 172 12.24 -9.17 3.45
CA THR A 172 12.15 -9.97 4.67
C THR A 172 12.66 -9.20 5.88
N SER A 173 12.66 -7.88 5.81
CA SER A 173 13.07 -7.00 6.91
C SER A 173 12.13 -7.14 8.11
N PRO A 174 12.61 -6.93 9.33
CA PRO A 174 11.77 -6.91 10.51
C PRO A 174 10.80 -5.73 10.50
N TYR A 175 9.82 -5.77 11.39
CA TYR A 175 8.87 -4.68 11.56
C TYR A 175 9.55 -3.38 12.01
N TYR A 176 9.06 -2.24 11.52
CA TYR A 176 9.49 -0.92 11.97
C TYR A 176 8.31 -0.15 12.57
N PRO A 177 8.52 0.60 13.68
CA PRO A 177 7.43 1.21 14.45
C PRO A 177 6.87 2.50 13.84
N TYR A 178 7.37 2.96 12.71
CA TYR A 178 6.88 4.16 12.04
C TYR A 178 6.78 3.98 10.53
N GLY A 179 5.95 4.80 9.91
CA GLY A 179 5.58 4.65 8.50
C GLY A 179 4.64 3.45 8.27
N GLU A 180 4.63 2.95 7.07
CA GLU A 180 3.92 1.72 6.68
C GLU A 180 4.91 0.76 6.06
N PRO A 181 5.65 -0.01 6.87
CA PRO A 181 6.76 -0.84 6.42
C PRO A 181 6.27 -2.14 5.76
N PHE A 182 5.24 -2.07 4.94
CA PHE A 182 4.62 -3.22 4.30
C PHE A 182 4.91 -3.22 2.80
N VAL A 183 5.61 -4.24 2.34
CA VAL A 183 5.84 -4.49 0.91
C VAL A 183 5.10 -5.75 0.54
N SER A 184 4.04 -5.65 -0.24
CA SER A 184 3.23 -6.80 -0.67
C SER A 184 2.88 -6.70 -2.15
N GLY A 185 2.72 -7.85 -2.80
CA GLY A 185 2.10 -7.96 -4.11
C GLY A 185 0.58 -7.72 -4.04
N VAL A 186 -0.08 -7.65 -5.17
CA VAL A 186 -1.54 -7.69 -5.22
C VAL A 186 -2.02 -9.13 -5.22
N ALA A 187 -3.14 -9.38 -4.51
CA ALA A 187 -3.78 -10.68 -4.42
C ALA A 187 -5.31 -10.56 -4.43
N ASP A 188 -5.99 -11.67 -4.71
CA ASP A 188 -7.43 -11.79 -4.50
C ASP A 188 -7.68 -12.39 -3.12
N TYR A 189 -8.62 -11.82 -2.38
CA TYR A 189 -8.99 -12.27 -1.04
C TYR A 189 -10.45 -12.73 -0.98
N THR A 190 -10.66 -13.86 -0.32
CA THR A 190 -11.98 -14.30 0.18
C THR A 190 -11.81 -14.59 1.66
N VAL A 191 -12.43 -13.78 2.51
CA VAL A 191 -12.32 -13.88 3.96
C VAL A 191 -13.70 -14.20 4.56
N ASN A 192 -13.84 -15.35 5.20
CA ASN A 192 -15.02 -15.73 5.97
C ASN A 192 -14.71 -15.52 7.45
N PHE A 193 -15.26 -14.46 8.03
CA PHE A 193 -14.96 -14.02 9.38
C PHE A 193 -16.18 -14.19 10.28
N THR A 194 -16.10 -15.12 11.23
CA THR A 194 -17.16 -15.36 12.23
C THR A 194 -16.96 -14.41 13.41
N THR A 195 -18.02 -13.70 13.80
CA THR A 195 -18.00 -12.71 14.89
C THR A 195 -19.33 -12.73 15.66
N PRO A 196 -19.41 -12.18 16.88
CA PRO A 196 -20.68 -11.92 17.54
C PRO A 196 -21.65 -11.10 16.68
N GLU A 197 -22.94 -11.37 16.75
CA GLU A 197 -23.99 -10.78 15.88
C GLU A 197 -24.00 -9.25 15.89
N GLY A 198 -23.72 -8.62 17.04
CA GLY A 198 -23.74 -7.17 17.22
C GLY A 198 -22.46 -6.43 16.77
N THR A 199 -21.47 -7.13 16.22
CA THR A 199 -20.19 -6.52 15.80
C THR A 199 -20.24 -6.13 14.34
N ASP A 200 -20.08 -4.86 14.01
CA ASP A 200 -19.93 -4.39 12.61
C ASP A 200 -18.58 -4.84 12.05
N VAL A 201 -18.57 -5.24 10.78
CA VAL A 201 -17.37 -5.61 10.02
C VAL A 201 -17.16 -4.61 8.89
N ILE A 202 -16.12 -3.81 9.00
CA ILE A 202 -15.70 -2.81 8.02
C ILE A 202 -14.42 -3.32 7.35
N ALA A 203 -14.40 -3.46 6.03
CA ALA A 203 -13.28 -4.10 5.36
C ALA A 203 -12.88 -3.40 4.05
N GLY A 204 -11.66 -3.67 3.61
CA GLY A 204 -11.14 -3.34 2.29
C GLY A 204 -11.66 -4.30 1.22
N GLY A 205 -12.98 -4.49 1.14
CA GLY A 205 -13.64 -5.41 0.22
C GLY A 205 -15.15 -5.27 0.24
N LEU A 206 -15.82 -6.05 -0.61
CA LEU A 206 -17.27 -6.18 -0.59
C LEU A 206 -17.67 -7.12 0.55
N VAL A 207 -18.45 -6.63 1.49
CA VAL A 207 -18.90 -7.36 2.67
C VAL A 207 -20.33 -7.87 2.46
N SER A 208 -20.55 -9.15 2.75
CA SER A 208 -21.89 -9.75 2.88
C SER A 208 -21.97 -10.51 4.19
N GLU A 209 -23.07 -10.39 4.92
CA GLU A 209 -23.23 -10.97 6.24
C GLU A 209 -24.39 -11.97 6.29
N LYS A 210 -24.23 -13.02 7.09
CA LYS A 210 -25.26 -14.03 7.33
C LYS A 210 -25.21 -14.50 8.79
N SER A 211 -26.34 -14.43 9.48
CA SER A 211 -26.50 -15.05 10.80
C SER A 211 -26.34 -16.57 10.71
N VAL A 212 -25.61 -17.15 11.66
CA VAL A 212 -25.38 -18.61 11.74
C VAL A 212 -25.93 -19.22 13.02
N GLY A 213 -26.70 -18.45 13.80
CA GLY A 213 -27.24 -18.86 15.07
C GLY A 213 -26.25 -18.73 16.24
N ASN A 214 -26.72 -19.06 17.44
CA ASN A 214 -25.92 -18.96 18.67
C ASN A 214 -25.32 -17.57 18.93
N GLY A 215 -25.99 -16.50 18.49
CA GLY A 215 -25.50 -15.13 18.64
C GLY A 215 -24.26 -14.78 17.79
N LYS A 216 -24.03 -15.53 16.72
CA LYS A 216 -22.91 -15.31 15.77
C LYS A 216 -23.39 -15.06 14.35
N LYS A 217 -22.60 -14.30 13.61
CA LYS A 217 -22.71 -14.11 12.17
C LYS A 217 -21.39 -14.40 11.46
N ILE A 218 -21.47 -14.71 10.18
CA ILE A 218 -20.31 -14.78 9.28
C ILE A 218 -20.38 -13.58 8.35
N ALA A 219 -19.31 -12.79 8.33
CA ALA A 219 -19.05 -11.77 7.32
C ALA A 219 -18.13 -12.39 6.25
N THR A 220 -18.64 -12.51 5.03
CA THR A 220 -17.82 -12.91 3.87
C THR A 220 -17.36 -11.64 3.16
N VAL A 221 -16.06 -11.44 3.10
CA VAL A 221 -15.42 -10.29 2.43
C VAL A 221 -14.74 -10.79 1.17
N THR A 222 -15.01 -10.13 0.03
CA THR A 222 -14.33 -10.40 -1.23
C THR A 222 -13.62 -9.15 -1.71
N ALA A 223 -12.32 -9.28 -2.01
CA ALA A 223 -11.51 -8.19 -2.55
C ALA A 223 -10.61 -8.71 -3.67
N LYS A 224 -10.52 -7.97 -4.77
CA LYS A 224 -9.74 -8.37 -5.95
C LYS A 224 -8.64 -7.38 -6.24
N ASN A 225 -7.49 -7.89 -6.68
CA ASN A 225 -6.31 -7.09 -6.97
C ASN A 225 -5.95 -6.15 -5.81
N THR A 226 -6.09 -6.64 -4.59
CA THR A 226 -5.93 -5.89 -3.34
C THR A 226 -4.51 -6.07 -2.82
N ARG A 227 -3.87 -4.96 -2.51
CA ARG A 227 -2.59 -4.97 -1.81
C ARG A 227 -2.84 -4.85 -0.32
N PHE A 228 -2.39 -5.81 0.46
CA PHE A 228 -2.49 -5.80 1.91
C PHE A 228 -3.93 -5.69 2.44
N PHE A 229 -4.55 -6.84 2.74
CA PHE A 229 -5.92 -6.88 3.23
C PHE A 229 -6.07 -6.43 4.68
N ALA A 230 -7.13 -5.68 4.95
CA ALA A 230 -7.43 -5.19 6.30
C ALA A 230 -8.93 -5.10 6.56
N MET A 231 -9.28 -5.10 7.85
CA MET A 231 -10.63 -4.82 8.35
C MET A 231 -10.60 -4.14 9.72
N SER A 232 -11.71 -3.53 10.10
CA SER A 232 -11.97 -3.05 11.45
C SER A 232 -13.29 -3.63 11.96
N LEU A 233 -13.35 -3.97 13.24
CA LEU A 233 -14.52 -4.52 13.92
C LEU A 233 -14.95 -3.56 15.01
N GLY A 234 -16.24 -3.44 15.26
CA GLY A 234 -16.71 -2.57 16.36
C GLY A 234 -18.19 -2.26 16.30
N SER A 235 -18.53 -1.09 16.84
CA SER A 235 -19.87 -0.51 16.76
C SER A 235 -19.76 0.87 16.14
N PHE A 236 -20.27 1.06 14.95
CA PHE A 236 -20.09 2.27 14.15
C PHE A 236 -21.42 2.87 13.70
N VAL A 237 -21.46 4.20 13.66
CA VAL A 237 -22.45 4.92 12.87
C VAL A 237 -21.94 4.96 11.43
N GLN A 238 -22.62 4.25 10.54
CA GLN A 238 -22.23 4.16 9.14
C GLN A 238 -23.01 5.15 8.27
N ARG A 239 -22.31 5.76 7.29
CA ARG A 239 -22.85 6.56 6.20
C ARG A 239 -22.24 6.12 4.89
N THR A 240 -22.99 6.19 3.80
CA THR A 240 -22.53 5.78 2.47
C THR A 240 -22.92 6.76 1.40
N ALA A 241 -22.06 6.95 0.40
CA ALA A 241 -22.36 7.70 -0.81
C ALA A 241 -21.57 7.17 -2.00
N LYS A 242 -21.93 7.56 -3.21
CA LYS A 242 -21.21 7.21 -4.44
C LYS A 242 -20.21 8.29 -4.83
N ALA A 243 -19.01 7.85 -5.22
CA ALA A 243 -18.02 8.63 -5.92
C ALA A 243 -17.70 7.91 -7.26
N GLY A 244 -18.39 8.29 -8.33
CA GLY A 244 -18.36 7.52 -9.58
C GLY A 244 -18.92 6.10 -9.39
N LYS A 245 -18.15 5.07 -9.73
CA LYS A 245 -18.53 3.66 -9.52
C LYS A 245 -18.32 3.18 -8.09
N THR A 246 -17.47 3.89 -7.32
CA THR A 246 -17.08 3.50 -5.96
C THR A 246 -18.17 3.84 -4.95
N THR A 247 -18.55 2.89 -4.10
CA THR A 247 -19.30 3.14 -2.88
C THR A 247 -18.31 3.51 -1.79
N VAL A 248 -18.36 4.75 -1.30
CA VAL A 248 -17.60 5.19 -0.13
C VAL A 248 -18.44 4.95 1.11
N SER A 249 -17.88 4.23 2.08
CA SER A 249 -18.48 3.96 3.40
C SER A 249 -17.66 4.65 4.47
N SER A 250 -18.32 5.42 5.32
CA SER A 250 -17.74 6.13 6.43
C SER A 250 -18.33 5.62 7.74
N CYS A 251 -17.49 5.10 8.64
CA CYS A 251 -17.85 4.34 9.83
C CYS A 251 -17.16 4.93 11.06
N PHE A 252 -17.89 5.68 11.89
CA PHE A 252 -17.34 6.45 13.01
C PHE A 252 -18.20 6.29 14.27
N SER A 253 -17.70 6.76 15.41
CA SER A 253 -18.42 6.71 16.69
C SER A 253 -19.66 7.61 16.70
N THR A 254 -19.68 8.69 15.90
CA THR A 254 -20.78 9.64 15.83
C THR A 254 -21.26 9.89 14.40
N ALA A 255 -22.53 10.28 14.27
CA ALA A 255 -23.14 10.62 12.99
C ALA A 255 -22.47 11.85 12.34
N GLU A 256 -22.05 12.81 13.14
CA GLU A 256 -21.38 14.04 12.69
C GLU A 256 -20.05 13.73 12.02
N LYS A 257 -19.19 12.91 12.68
CA LYS A 257 -17.91 12.49 12.12
C LYS A 257 -18.07 11.61 10.88
N ALA A 258 -19.02 10.68 10.91
CA ALA A 258 -19.34 9.84 9.76
C ALA A 258 -19.77 10.68 8.54
N GLU A 259 -20.59 11.70 8.72
CA GLU A 259 -21.05 12.60 7.65
C GLU A 259 -19.90 13.49 7.12
N SER A 260 -19.10 14.08 8.03
CA SER A 260 -17.95 14.92 7.67
C SER A 260 -16.91 14.14 6.88
N ALA A 261 -16.51 12.96 7.37
CA ALA A 261 -15.57 12.09 6.70
C ALA A 261 -16.08 11.60 5.34
N LEU A 262 -17.37 11.22 5.26
CA LEU A 262 -17.98 10.79 4.00
C LEU A 262 -17.90 11.88 2.93
N LYS A 263 -18.33 13.10 3.26
CA LYS A 263 -18.31 14.24 2.34
C LYS A 263 -16.90 14.52 1.83
N THR A 264 -15.93 14.52 2.72
CA THR A 264 -14.51 14.76 2.40
C THR A 264 -13.94 13.63 1.55
N ALA A 265 -14.16 12.37 1.92
CA ALA A 265 -13.66 11.21 1.18
C ALA A 265 -14.26 11.11 -0.23
N VAL A 266 -15.57 11.36 -0.41
CA VAL A 266 -16.22 11.42 -1.73
C VAL A 266 -15.59 12.49 -2.61
N SER A 267 -15.33 13.68 -2.05
CA SER A 267 -14.67 14.78 -2.76
C SER A 267 -13.23 14.43 -3.14
N ALA A 268 -12.50 13.75 -2.24
CA ALA A 268 -11.13 13.32 -2.48
C ALA A 268 -11.06 12.26 -3.59
N VAL A 269 -11.91 11.24 -3.53
CA VAL A 269 -12.00 10.20 -4.58
C VAL A 269 -12.33 10.81 -5.93
N ALA A 270 -13.29 11.72 -6.00
CA ALA A 270 -13.66 12.40 -7.25
C ALA A 270 -12.50 13.26 -7.81
N THR A 271 -11.78 13.97 -6.94
CA THR A 271 -10.65 14.81 -7.32
C THR A 271 -9.47 13.97 -7.82
N PHE A 272 -9.07 12.96 -7.09
CA PHE A 272 -7.92 12.11 -7.44
C PHE A 272 -8.20 11.24 -8.66
N SER A 273 -9.44 10.73 -8.83
CA SER A 273 -9.85 10.03 -10.05
C SER A 273 -9.68 10.88 -11.29
N ARG A 274 -10.03 12.16 -11.22
CA ARG A 274 -9.87 13.12 -12.33
C ARG A 274 -8.39 13.44 -12.62
N LEU A 275 -7.57 13.59 -11.58
CA LEU A 275 -6.19 14.03 -11.70
C LEU A 275 -5.23 12.90 -12.07
N PHE A 276 -5.37 11.73 -11.45
CA PHE A 276 -4.40 10.65 -11.54
C PHE A 276 -4.89 9.44 -12.33
N GLY A 277 -6.18 9.21 -12.38
CA GLY A 277 -6.82 8.05 -12.99
C GLY A 277 -7.90 7.49 -12.09
N GLU A 278 -8.83 6.76 -12.70
CA GLU A 278 -10.00 6.24 -11.99
C GLU A 278 -9.62 5.32 -10.84
N TYR A 279 -10.27 5.48 -9.67
CA TYR A 279 -10.12 4.55 -8.56
C TYR A 279 -10.67 3.16 -8.97
N PRO A 280 -9.88 2.08 -8.87
CA PRO A 280 -10.24 0.83 -9.53
C PRO A 280 -11.29 0.02 -8.78
N TYR A 281 -11.43 0.21 -7.45
CA TYR A 281 -12.31 -0.60 -6.62
C TYR A 281 -13.73 -0.04 -6.55
N GLU A 282 -14.73 -0.92 -6.42
CA GLU A 282 -16.14 -0.55 -6.26
C GLU A 282 -16.48 -0.10 -4.83
N TYR A 283 -15.53 -0.18 -3.91
CA TYR A 283 -15.67 0.11 -2.48
C TYR A 283 -14.47 0.92 -1.97
N LEU A 284 -14.72 1.73 -0.96
CA LEU A 284 -13.73 2.39 -0.12
C LEU A 284 -14.33 2.60 1.26
N SER A 285 -13.69 2.06 2.29
CA SER A 285 -14.11 2.21 3.68
C SER A 285 -13.20 3.19 4.42
N VAL A 286 -13.80 4.10 5.18
CA VAL A 286 -13.10 5.02 6.09
C VAL A 286 -13.62 4.74 7.49
N ALA A 287 -12.75 4.25 8.38
CA ALA A 287 -13.14 3.88 9.74
C ALA A 287 -12.52 4.80 10.78
N GLY A 288 -13.28 5.16 11.80
CA GLY A 288 -12.80 5.89 12.96
C GLY A 288 -11.95 5.00 13.87
N SER A 289 -10.85 5.53 14.38
CA SER A 289 -9.99 4.86 15.35
C SER A 289 -9.50 5.89 16.37
N PRO A 290 -9.23 5.52 17.63
CA PRO A 290 -8.54 6.44 18.53
C PRO A 290 -7.11 6.67 18.08
N GLY A 291 -6.55 7.81 18.48
CA GLY A 291 -5.19 8.21 18.10
C GLY A 291 -5.14 9.00 16.79
N ALA A 292 -3.95 9.37 16.38
CA ALA A 292 -3.71 10.21 15.20
C ALA A 292 -3.17 9.45 13.99
N GLU A 293 -2.81 8.19 14.18
CA GLU A 293 -2.20 7.40 13.11
C GLU A 293 -3.23 6.98 12.07
N ILE A 294 -2.87 7.15 10.80
CA ILE A 294 -3.65 6.70 9.66
C ILE A 294 -3.11 5.35 9.22
N CYS A 295 -3.90 4.30 9.43
CA CYS A 295 -3.58 2.97 8.91
C CYS A 295 -4.21 2.80 7.54
N ASN A 296 -3.45 2.33 6.56
CA ASN A 296 -3.90 2.17 5.19
C ASN A 296 -3.75 0.73 4.67
N ALA A 297 -4.76 0.29 3.95
CA ALA A 297 -4.74 -0.89 3.09
C ALA A 297 -5.61 -0.61 1.86
N SER A 298 -5.49 -1.40 0.80
CA SER A 298 -6.35 -1.21 -0.36
C SER A 298 -7.84 -1.31 0.02
N GLY A 299 -8.60 -0.28 -0.29
CA GLY A 299 -10.05 -0.25 -0.05
C GLY A 299 -10.48 0.11 1.38
N ILE A 300 -9.54 0.32 2.31
CA ILE A 300 -9.84 0.76 3.68
C ILE A 300 -8.70 1.61 4.25
N TYR A 301 -9.06 2.61 5.06
CA TYR A 301 -8.12 3.31 5.94
C TYR A 301 -8.81 3.79 7.21
N THR A 302 -8.02 3.98 8.26
CA THR A 302 -8.50 4.54 9.53
C THR A 302 -8.14 6.01 9.67
N VAL A 303 -8.92 6.74 10.46
CA VAL A 303 -8.71 8.16 10.77
C VAL A 303 -8.93 8.37 12.27
N GLY A 304 -8.03 9.12 12.89
CA GLY A 304 -8.12 9.46 14.31
C GLY A 304 -9.34 10.32 14.65
N GLU A 305 -10.20 9.83 15.53
CA GLU A 305 -11.41 10.55 15.92
C GLU A 305 -11.16 11.70 16.90
N ASP A 306 -10.07 11.66 17.65
CA ASP A 306 -9.76 12.64 18.70
C ASP A 306 -9.06 13.91 18.17
N GLN A 307 -8.87 13.99 16.85
CA GLN A 307 -8.25 15.15 16.20
C GLN A 307 -9.20 16.35 16.12
N ASN A 308 -8.63 17.55 16.08
CA ASN A 308 -9.41 18.74 15.72
C ASN A 308 -9.90 18.64 14.27
N GLU A 309 -10.92 19.43 13.92
CA GLU A 309 -11.60 19.36 12.61
C GLU A 309 -10.66 19.53 11.41
N SER A 310 -9.65 20.40 11.51
CA SER A 310 -8.69 20.62 10.43
C SER A 310 -7.80 19.40 10.20
N LEU A 311 -7.22 18.86 11.27
CA LEU A 311 -6.39 17.65 11.19
C LEU A 311 -7.20 16.41 10.78
N PHE A 312 -8.44 16.29 11.30
CA PHE A 312 -9.34 15.22 10.91
C PHE A 312 -9.64 15.25 9.40
N THR A 313 -9.98 16.42 8.88
CA THR A 313 -10.23 16.62 7.45
C THR A 313 -8.98 16.28 6.61
N ASP A 314 -7.82 16.75 7.06
CA ASP A 314 -6.53 16.49 6.38
C ASP A 314 -6.20 14.99 6.38
N SER A 315 -6.44 14.30 7.49
CA SER A 315 -6.26 12.86 7.62
C SER A 315 -7.17 12.07 6.68
N VAL A 316 -8.42 12.48 6.52
CA VAL A 316 -9.34 11.85 5.55
C VAL A 316 -8.82 12.02 4.11
N ILE A 317 -8.32 13.21 3.76
CA ILE A 317 -7.80 13.49 2.42
C ILE A 317 -6.51 12.72 2.16
N PHE A 318 -5.58 12.71 3.12
CA PHE A 318 -4.32 11.99 3.03
C PHE A 318 -4.54 10.47 2.90
N GLY A 319 -5.41 9.88 3.74
CA GLY A 319 -5.78 8.47 3.64
C GLY A 319 -6.40 8.10 2.30
N ALA A 320 -7.23 8.99 1.73
CA ALA A 320 -7.75 8.81 0.37
C ALA A 320 -6.63 8.87 -0.68
N ALA A 321 -5.65 9.77 -0.56
CA ALA A 321 -4.50 9.85 -1.47
C ALA A 321 -3.65 8.57 -1.44
N ARG A 322 -3.48 7.97 -0.24
CA ARG A 322 -2.81 6.69 -0.04
C ARG A 322 -3.44 5.55 -0.81
N GLN A 323 -4.71 5.64 -1.14
CA GLN A 323 -5.38 4.62 -1.96
C GLN A 323 -4.81 4.57 -3.38
N TRP A 324 -4.37 5.70 -3.96
CA TRP A 324 -3.64 5.76 -5.22
C TRP A 324 -2.18 5.38 -5.04
N TRP A 325 -1.52 5.98 -4.02
CA TRP A 325 -0.08 5.91 -3.77
C TRP A 325 0.23 5.03 -2.55
N GLY A 326 0.30 3.72 -2.78
CA GLY A 326 0.41 2.66 -1.77
C GLY A 326 -0.61 1.55 -2.02
N GLY A 327 -1.88 1.89 -2.14
CA GLY A 327 -2.95 0.90 -2.39
C GLY A 327 -2.94 0.36 -3.82
N VAL A 328 -3.04 1.21 -4.83
CA VAL A 328 -3.07 0.81 -6.25
C VAL A 328 -1.67 0.73 -6.84
N VAL A 329 -0.91 1.82 -6.81
CA VAL A 329 0.52 1.80 -7.14
C VAL A 329 1.28 1.52 -5.84
N GLY A 330 1.91 0.35 -5.76
CA GLY A 330 2.73 -0.02 -4.61
C GLY A 330 4.12 0.58 -4.69
N PHE A 331 4.77 0.66 -3.54
CA PHE A 331 6.16 1.11 -3.40
C PHE A 331 6.91 0.20 -2.44
N ASP A 332 8.21 0.17 -2.56
CA ASP A 332 9.09 -0.41 -1.54
C ASP A 332 9.20 0.58 -0.37
N ALA A 333 8.24 0.49 0.55
CA ALA A 333 8.17 1.40 1.70
C ALA A 333 9.30 1.18 2.71
N VAL A 334 9.97 0.04 2.67
CA VAL A 334 11.13 -0.25 3.54
C VAL A 334 12.40 0.45 3.03
N ASN A 335 12.64 0.43 1.72
CA ASN A 335 13.88 0.96 1.14
C ASN A 335 13.69 2.33 0.47
N CYS A 336 12.45 2.75 0.20
CA CYS A 336 12.14 3.96 -0.57
C CYS A 336 10.80 4.61 -0.18
N ALA A 337 10.57 4.84 1.10
CA ALA A 337 9.30 5.33 1.65
C ALA A 337 8.84 6.68 1.06
N PHE A 338 9.77 7.55 0.64
CA PHE A 338 9.43 8.89 0.17
C PHE A 338 8.50 8.93 -1.04
N MET A 339 8.50 7.87 -1.86
CA MET A 339 7.59 7.78 -3.00
C MET A 339 6.13 7.76 -2.54
N GLN A 340 5.82 6.88 -1.61
CA GLN A 340 4.49 6.73 -1.05
C GLN A 340 4.10 7.95 -0.21
N GLU A 341 4.98 8.37 0.69
CA GLU A 341 4.75 9.49 1.60
C GLU A 341 4.60 10.82 0.86
N GLY A 342 5.58 11.15 0.00
CA GLY A 342 5.60 12.42 -0.72
C GLY A 342 4.48 12.57 -1.75
N LEU A 343 4.17 11.50 -2.51
CA LEU A 343 3.06 11.51 -3.47
C LEU A 343 1.72 11.69 -2.75
N SER A 344 1.52 11.05 -1.60
CA SER A 344 0.29 11.16 -0.83
C SER A 344 0.13 12.55 -0.22
N GLU A 345 1.17 13.10 0.39
CA GLU A 345 1.14 14.45 0.99
C GLU A 345 0.92 15.53 -0.06
N TYR A 346 1.65 15.44 -1.18
CA TYR A 346 1.45 16.40 -2.27
C TYR A 346 0.06 16.32 -2.89
N SER A 347 -0.50 15.11 -2.98
CA SER A 347 -1.87 14.93 -3.45
C SER A 347 -2.89 15.55 -2.51
N ALA A 348 -2.67 15.44 -1.19
CA ALA A 348 -3.50 16.12 -0.19
C ALA A 348 -3.42 17.66 -0.35
N SER A 349 -2.25 18.22 -0.58
CA SER A 349 -2.10 19.65 -0.85
C SER A 349 -2.79 20.08 -2.16
N VAL A 350 -2.64 19.29 -3.23
CA VAL A 350 -3.33 19.54 -4.51
C VAL A 350 -4.85 19.43 -4.38
N PHE A 351 -5.36 18.58 -3.46
CA PHE A 351 -6.79 18.54 -3.17
C PHE A 351 -7.33 19.92 -2.79
N TYR A 352 -6.66 20.63 -1.89
CA TYR A 352 -7.07 21.97 -1.46
C TYR A 352 -7.00 23.01 -2.61
N GLU A 353 -6.03 22.88 -3.52
CA GLU A 353 -5.99 23.72 -4.73
C GLU A 353 -7.24 23.54 -5.62
N LYS A 354 -7.75 22.32 -5.69
CA LYS A 354 -8.86 21.97 -6.57
C LYS A 354 -10.25 22.09 -5.92
N ASN A 355 -10.29 22.34 -4.60
CA ASN A 355 -11.52 22.39 -3.78
C ASN A 355 -11.52 23.62 -2.87
N ALA A 356 -11.86 24.78 -3.43
CA ALA A 356 -11.80 26.07 -2.74
C ALA A 356 -12.78 26.24 -1.54
N ASN A 357 -13.61 25.24 -1.25
CA ASN A 357 -14.57 25.29 -0.14
C ASN A 357 -13.96 24.93 1.22
N TYR A 358 -12.71 24.54 1.25
CA TYR A 358 -11.96 24.24 2.48
C TYR A 358 -11.19 25.46 2.94
N SER A 359 -11.04 25.62 4.26
CA SER A 359 -10.42 26.81 4.89
C SER A 359 -8.92 26.93 4.68
N VAL A 360 -8.26 25.85 4.31
CA VAL A 360 -6.80 25.79 4.05
C VAL A 360 -6.54 25.93 2.56
N SER A 361 -5.60 26.78 2.16
CA SER A 361 -5.21 26.97 0.77
C SER A 361 -3.95 26.17 0.42
N PHE A 362 -3.78 25.87 -0.87
CA PHE A 362 -2.56 25.23 -1.38
C PHE A 362 -1.30 26.06 -1.09
N ASP A 363 -1.37 27.38 -1.28
CA ASP A 363 -0.21 28.27 -1.06
C ASP A 363 0.18 28.34 0.41
N GLU A 364 -0.77 28.27 1.34
CA GLU A 364 -0.49 28.17 2.78
C GLU A 364 0.21 26.87 3.10
N ARG A 365 -0.27 25.73 2.60
CA ARG A 365 0.36 24.43 2.81
C ARG A 365 1.80 24.40 2.29
N MET A 366 2.05 24.90 1.07
CA MET A 366 3.41 24.93 0.50
C MET A 366 4.34 25.85 1.28
N ARG A 367 3.84 26.99 1.76
CA ARG A 367 4.61 27.90 2.62
C ARG A 367 4.94 27.23 3.95
N ASP A 368 3.96 26.60 4.59
CA ASP A 368 4.14 25.95 5.89
C ASP A 368 5.05 24.73 5.78
N ALA A 369 4.93 23.94 4.71
CA ALA A 369 5.83 22.85 4.40
C ALA A 369 7.29 23.34 4.22
N THR A 370 7.47 24.42 3.46
CA THR A 370 8.80 25.01 3.24
C THR A 370 9.41 25.54 4.54
N LEU A 371 8.62 26.23 5.36
CA LEU A 371 9.06 26.74 6.65
C LEU A 371 9.42 25.63 7.62
N SER A 372 8.54 24.63 7.74
CA SER A 372 8.74 23.48 8.64
C SER A 372 9.99 22.68 8.26
N TYR A 373 10.19 22.42 6.96
CA TYR A 373 11.39 21.74 6.48
C TYR A 373 12.65 22.57 6.71
N SER A 374 12.59 23.90 6.51
CA SER A 374 13.70 24.80 6.78
C SER A 374 14.09 24.78 8.26
N LEU A 375 13.10 24.85 9.17
CA LEU A 375 13.34 24.76 10.61
C LEU A 375 13.92 23.39 11.01
N PHE A 376 13.41 22.30 10.42
CA PHE A 376 13.98 20.96 10.64
C PHE A 376 15.48 20.93 10.31
N VAL A 377 15.88 21.46 9.16
CA VAL A 377 17.29 21.46 8.73
C VAL A 377 18.16 22.39 9.58
N THR A 378 17.66 23.59 9.93
CA THR A 378 18.46 24.60 10.62
C THR A 378 18.56 24.38 12.13
N GLU A 379 17.48 23.92 12.77
CA GLU A 379 17.40 23.76 14.23
C GLU A 379 17.77 22.34 14.68
N LEU A 380 17.23 21.31 14.01
CA LEU A 380 17.50 19.90 14.39
C LEU A 380 18.79 19.37 13.76
N LYS A 381 19.29 19.99 12.68
CA LYS A 381 20.58 19.69 12.03
C LYS A 381 20.79 18.20 11.79
N PRO A 382 19.88 17.51 11.07
CA PRO A 382 20.00 16.09 10.83
C PRO A 382 21.32 15.77 10.11
N LYS A 383 21.92 14.62 10.39
CA LYS A 383 23.17 14.19 9.74
C LYS A 383 23.00 14.02 8.22
N SER A 384 21.82 13.64 7.80
CA SER A 384 21.45 13.49 6.39
C SER A 384 19.99 13.84 6.19
N THR A 385 19.67 14.46 5.07
CA THR A 385 18.30 14.65 4.60
C THR A 385 18.01 13.84 3.33
N ALA A 386 18.87 12.88 2.99
CA ALA A 386 18.61 11.96 1.88
C ALA A 386 17.27 11.25 2.07
N MET A 387 16.50 11.19 0.99
CA MET A 387 15.13 10.63 1.02
C MET A 387 15.14 9.12 0.79
N GLN A 388 16.03 8.64 -0.10
CA GLN A 388 16.16 7.23 -0.43
C GLN A 388 17.08 6.54 0.57
N ARG A 389 16.51 6.15 1.68
CA ARG A 389 17.17 5.40 2.76
C ARG A 389 16.24 4.27 3.22
N LYS A 390 16.83 3.23 3.78
CA LYS A 390 16.05 2.22 4.51
C LYS A 390 15.34 2.87 5.70
N ILE A 391 14.17 2.37 6.03
CA ILE A 391 13.40 2.92 7.15
C ILE A 391 14.20 2.87 8.47
N CYS A 392 15.02 1.83 8.67
CA CYS A 392 15.90 1.67 9.85
C CYS A 392 17.07 2.68 9.91
N ASP A 393 17.38 3.38 8.81
CA ASP A 393 18.48 4.36 8.77
C ASP A 393 18.05 5.76 9.24
N PHE A 394 16.76 5.96 9.52
CA PHE A 394 16.25 7.18 10.16
C PHE A 394 16.41 7.07 11.68
N ASN A 395 16.84 8.14 12.33
CA ASN A 395 17.10 8.13 13.77
C ASN A 395 15.81 8.11 14.60
N ASN A 396 14.70 8.59 14.06
CA ASN A 396 13.38 8.66 14.70
C ASN A 396 12.30 8.99 13.66
N GLU A 397 11.05 8.90 14.10
CA GLU A 397 9.88 9.20 13.28
C GLU A 397 9.86 10.62 12.72
N THR A 398 10.29 11.61 13.51
CA THR A 398 10.38 13.01 13.04
C THR A 398 11.30 13.12 11.83
N GLU A 399 12.52 12.57 11.91
CA GLU A 399 13.44 12.57 10.78
C GLU A 399 12.85 11.82 9.57
N TYR A 400 12.20 10.67 9.81
CA TYR A 400 11.51 9.92 8.77
C TYR A 400 10.46 10.78 8.06
N LEU A 401 9.53 11.38 8.80
CA LEU A 401 8.44 12.18 8.23
C LEU A 401 8.95 13.41 7.46
N PHE A 402 9.93 14.12 8.03
CA PHE A 402 10.48 15.31 7.36
C PHE A 402 11.26 14.99 6.10
N CYS A 403 12.01 13.90 6.09
CA CYS A 403 12.81 13.51 4.93
C CYS A 403 11.97 12.79 3.85
N THR A 404 10.92 12.06 4.20
CA THR A 404 10.15 11.28 3.23
C THR A 404 8.88 12.01 2.80
N ARG A 405 8.05 12.44 3.74
CA ARG A 405 6.75 13.07 3.49
C ARG A 405 6.91 14.52 3.06
N LEU A 406 7.49 15.33 3.93
CA LEU A 406 7.55 16.77 3.71
C LEU A 406 8.52 17.16 2.59
N LYS A 407 9.74 16.62 2.60
CA LYS A 407 10.71 16.85 1.50
C LYS A 407 10.20 16.24 0.19
N GLY A 408 9.49 15.10 0.24
CA GLY A 408 8.86 14.48 -0.93
C GLY A 408 7.78 15.36 -1.56
N GLU A 409 6.94 15.97 -0.75
CA GLU A 409 5.97 16.97 -1.18
C GLU A 409 6.63 18.17 -1.88
N LEU A 410 7.67 18.74 -1.26
CA LEU A 410 8.43 19.87 -1.81
C LEU A 410 9.15 19.51 -3.11
N LEU A 411 9.68 18.29 -3.23
CA LEU A 411 10.25 17.77 -4.48
C LEU A 411 9.21 17.79 -5.61
N LEU A 412 8.04 17.23 -5.37
CA LEU A 412 6.98 17.16 -6.39
C LEU A 412 6.48 18.56 -6.77
N HIS A 413 6.36 19.45 -5.80
CA HIS A 413 6.03 20.85 -6.07
C HIS A 413 7.08 21.56 -6.95
N SER A 414 8.34 21.36 -6.65
CA SER A 414 9.45 21.92 -7.43
C SER A 414 9.52 21.34 -8.86
N ILE A 415 9.29 20.04 -9.01
CA ILE A 415 9.18 19.40 -10.33
C ILE A 415 8.02 20.04 -11.12
N ARG A 416 6.83 20.14 -10.49
CA ARG A 416 5.65 20.76 -11.13
C ARG A 416 5.92 22.19 -11.62
N LYS A 417 6.60 23.03 -10.82
CA LYS A 417 7.04 24.37 -11.23
C LYS A 417 7.96 24.33 -12.44
N THR A 418 8.85 23.34 -12.50
CA THR A 418 9.85 23.20 -13.58
C THR A 418 9.24 22.74 -14.89
N VAL A 419 8.28 21.80 -14.87
CA VAL A 419 7.70 21.19 -16.07
C VAL A 419 6.36 21.80 -16.47
N GLY A 420 5.68 22.48 -15.55
CA GLY A 420 4.35 23.08 -15.70
C GLY A 420 3.22 22.11 -15.39
N ASP A 421 2.07 22.67 -15.02
CA ASP A 421 0.89 21.93 -14.53
C ASP A 421 0.45 20.82 -15.47
N LYS A 422 0.29 21.13 -16.75
CA LYS A 422 -0.23 20.18 -17.73
C LYS A 422 0.67 18.95 -17.83
N ALA A 423 1.97 19.15 -18.06
CA ALA A 423 2.92 18.04 -18.19
C ALA A 423 3.03 17.24 -16.90
N PHE A 424 2.99 17.90 -15.73
CA PHE A 424 3.06 17.25 -14.43
C PHE A 424 1.88 16.29 -14.20
N PHE A 425 0.63 16.75 -14.34
CA PHE A 425 -0.53 15.91 -14.10
C PHE A 425 -0.73 14.83 -15.17
N GLU A 426 -0.39 15.10 -16.43
CA GLU A 426 -0.36 14.08 -17.49
C GLU A 426 0.66 12.99 -17.18
N SER A 427 1.84 13.35 -16.63
CA SER A 427 2.86 12.38 -16.21
C SER A 427 2.39 11.51 -15.05
N LEU A 428 1.78 12.10 -14.01
CA LEU A 428 1.24 11.33 -12.90
C LEU A 428 0.12 10.38 -13.34
N LYS A 429 -0.70 10.80 -14.29
CA LYS A 429 -1.75 9.95 -14.86
C LYS A 429 -1.17 8.77 -15.65
N SER A 430 -0.13 9.02 -16.46
CA SER A 430 0.60 7.98 -17.18
C SER A 430 1.29 7.01 -16.21
N PHE A 431 2.00 7.56 -15.20
CA PHE A 431 2.67 6.80 -14.15
C PHE A 431 1.70 5.88 -13.41
N TYR A 432 0.54 6.40 -12.99
CA TYR A 432 -0.52 5.61 -12.37
C TYR A 432 -1.00 4.47 -13.28
N GLY A 433 -1.32 4.77 -14.53
CA GLY A 433 -1.82 3.76 -15.47
C GLY A 433 -0.80 2.66 -15.78
N GLU A 434 0.48 3.02 -15.94
CA GLU A 434 1.55 2.07 -16.27
C GLU A 434 1.98 1.20 -15.06
N ASN A 435 1.73 1.67 -13.82
CA ASN A 435 2.20 1.03 -12.59
C ASN A 435 1.08 0.51 -11.66
N SER A 436 -0.19 0.60 -12.05
CA SER A 436 -1.30 0.02 -11.28
C SER A 436 -1.07 -1.48 -11.05
N GLY A 437 -1.20 -1.92 -9.79
CA GLY A 437 -0.97 -3.31 -9.35
C GLY A 437 0.51 -3.71 -9.23
N LYS A 438 1.46 -2.85 -9.58
CA LYS A 438 2.90 -3.11 -9.49
C LYS A 438 3.52 -2.41 -8.29
N VAL A 439 4.76 -2.77 -7.97
CA VAL A 439 5.64 -2.01 -7.05
C VAL A 439 6.54 -1.13 -7.92
N ALA A 440 6.35 0.18 -7.85
CA ALA A 440 7.06 1.16 -8.67
C ALA A 440 8.29 1.71 -7.96
N SER A 441 9.34 2.01 -8.73
CA SER A 441 10.54 2.69 -8.26
C SER A 441 10.51 4.20 -8.58
N PRO A 442 11.39 5.02 -7.97
CA PRO A 442 11.58 6.42 -8.36
C PRO A 442 11.86 6.60 -9.85
N ASP A 443 12.65 5.70 -10.44
CA ASP A 443 12.99 5.77 -11.87
C ASP A 443 11.75 5.69 -12.76
N CYS A 444 10.73 4.91 -12.37
CA CYS A 444 9.46 4.84 -13.10
C CYS A 444 8.74 6.20 -13.11
N LEU A 445 8.73 6.91 -11.97
CA LEU A 445 8.12 8.23 -11.88
C LEU A 445 8.88 9.27 -12.72
N PHE A 446 10.20 9.33 -12.55
CA PHE A 446 11.03 10.29 -13.31
C PHE A 446 10.97 10.01 -14.81
N ALA A 447 11.03 8.74 -15.24
CA ALA A 447 10.88 8.38 -16.66
C ALA A 447 9.52 8.82 -17.23
N SER A 448 8.43 8.68 -16.47
CA SER A 448 7.11 9.16 -16.89
C SER A 448 7.07 10.68 -17.05
N ILE A 449 7.71 11.42 -16.13
CA ILE A 449 7.77 12.89 -16.20
C ILE A 449 8.66 13.33 -17.37
N GLU A 450 9.85 12.77 -17.53
CA GLU A 450 10.79 13.07 -18.61
C GLU A 450 10.17 12.80 -20.00
N LYS A 451 9.49 11.65 -20.14
CA LYS A 451 8.76 11.29 -21.38
C LYS A 451 7.70 12.32 -21.76
N THR A 452 7.00 12.87 -20.77
CA THR A 452 5.90 13.82 -21.01
C THR A 452 6.41 15.25 -21.25
N CYS A 453 7.43 15.70 -20.49
CA CYS A 453 7.92 17.09 -20.58
C CYS A 453 9.08 17.27 -21.57
N GLY A 454 9.73 16.19 -21.99
CA GLY A 454 10.91 16.24 -22.88
C GLY A 454 12.19 16.79 -22.21
N LYS A 455 12.21 16.92 -20.89
CA LYS A 455 13.36 17.44 -20.11
C LYS A 455 14.04 16.31 -19.35
N ASN A 456 15.36 16.34 -19.25
CA ASN A 456 16.12 15.42 -18.39
C ASN A 456 16.10 15.95 -16.93
N LEU A 457 15.63 15.13 -16.01
CA LEU A 457 15.52 15.46 -14.58
C LEU A 457 16.54 14.72 -13.70
N LYS A 458 17.49 14.00 -14.29
CA LYS A 458 18.44 13.19 -13.53
C LYS A 458 19.24 14.00 -12.50
N SER A 459 19.84 15.10 -12.91
CA SER A 459 20.58 15.97 -11.97
C SER A 459 19.69 16.56 -10.88
N TYR A 460 18.42 16.76 -11.22
CA TYR A 460 17.40 17.25 -10.30
C TYR A 460 17.04 16.18 -9.28
N SER A 461 16.76 14.96 -9.72
CA SER A 461 16.47 13.83 -8.83
C SER A 461 17.65 13.55 -7.90
N ASP A 462 18.87 13.50 -8.42
CA ASP A 462 20.08 13.23 -7.63
C ASP A 462 20.28 14.25 -6.50
N SER A 463 20.08 15.55 -6.79
CA SER A 463 20.25 16.61 -5.80
C SER A 463 19.20 16.59 -4.70
N TRP A 464 17.94 16.23 -5.03
CA TRP A 464 16.85 16.16 -4.07
C TRP A 464 16.81 14.85 -3.29
N ILE A 465 16.94 13.72 -3.99
CA ILE A 465 16.78 12.38 -3.37
C ILE A 465 17.99 12.06 -2.48
N ASN A 466 19.20 12.29 -2.99
CA ASN A 466 20.43 11.92 -2.32
C ASN A 466 21.15 13.12 -1.65
N GLY A 467 20.79 14.35 -2.03
CA GLY A 467 21.41 15.56 -1.54
C GLY A 467 20.87 16.01 -0.20
N ASN A 468 21.70 16.77 0.52
CA ASN A 468 21.37 17.35 1.81
C ASN A 468 20.82 18.79 1.69
N ASP A 469 20.80 19.39 0.51
CA ASP A 469 20.72 20.85 0.38
C ASP A 469 19.71 21.25 -0.71
N VAL A 470 18.45 21.44 -0.30
CA VAL A 470 17.39 21.87 -1.21
C VAL A 470 16.58 23.09 -0.74
N VAL A 471 16.84 23.58 0.47
CA VAL A 471 16.16 24.78 0.98
C VAL A 471 16.76 26.02 0.31
N GLY A 472 15.93 26.75 -0.42
CA GLY A 472 16.31 27.98 -1.13
C GLY A 472 16.52 27.84 -2.64
N LYS A 473 16.31 26.64 -3.21
CA LYS A 473 16.34 26.40 -4.68
C LYS A 473 14.95 26.26 -5.31
N THR A 474 13.89 26.56 -4.54
CA THR A 474 12.49 26.53 -5.00
C THR A 474 12.01 27.87 -5.50
#